data_74921a4e96af2136b1e5d3070e48d539
#
_entry.id   74921a4e96af2136b1e5d3070e48d539
#
_cell.length_a   1.000
_cell.length_b   1.000
_cell.length_c   1.000
_cell.angle_alpha   90.00
_cell.angle_beta   90.00
_cell.angle_gamma   90.00
#
_symmetry.space_group_name_H-M   'P 1'
#
loop_
_entity.id
_entity.type
_entity.pdbx_description
1 polymer ?
#
loop_
_entity_poly.entity_id
_entity_poly.type
_entity_poly.pdbx_seq_one_letter_code
_entity_poly.pdbx_strand_id
1 'polypeptide(L)'
;MTTEAERTAKSANYGEERVDSLPFNTPEKSDRYRTERFSGAIGLNWFDCDPTLQRSMRYYLNEDEYTWAEPRLSDYGALMGGPIAERAEITDKNPPQLVKYDRWGHDVSEVIISESAKATKRDLVERGFMGPKFRHEAEAAGVPTGPLGMASGYLLNQEEIGMSCAMGADAGMVEAQVAQFAPPDIQEYVLSRIESGEWVGATGQFFTERTGGSDLGGLESTATPNGDSWILNGFKWFASNLDGEAFVVLGKPLGAPDSVKGNTPFLVLKHRRDGSRNGIRIRQL
;
A
#
# COMPACT_ATOMS: atom_id res chain seq x y z
N MET A 1 7.12 -9.48 31.94
CA MET A 1 7.79 -9.64 30.65
C MET A 1 8.24 -11.09 30.54
N THR A 2 7.58 -11.88 29.72
CA THR A 2 8.05 -13.27 29.45
C THR A 2 9.29 -13.21 28.58
N THR A 3 10.29 -14.02 28.86
CA THR A 3 11.52 -14.07 28.07
C THR A 3 11.25 -14.66 26.66
N GLU A 4 12.08 -14.31 25.70
CA GLU A 4 11.97 -14.80 24.32
C GLU A 4 12.00 -16.34 24.23
N ALA A 5 12.80 -16.99 25.09
CA ALA A 5 12.82 -18.45 25.24
C ALA A 5 11.50 -19.04 25.72
N GLU A 6 10.76 -18.35 26.59
CA GLU A 6 9.44 -18.78 27.06
C GLU A 6 8.37 -18.61 26.00
N ARG A 7 8.49 -17.59 25.12
CA ARG A 7 7.58 -17.40 23.97
C ARG A 7 7.80 -18.46 22.89
N THR A 8 9.05 -18.76 22.58
CA THR A 8 9.43 -19.81 21.61
C THR A 8 9.03 -21.20 22.10
N ALA A 9 9.23 -21.49 23.39
CA ALA A 9 8.81 -22.76 23.99
C ALA A 9 7.27 -22.91 24.01
N LYS A 10 6.53 -21.83 24.28
CA LYS A 10 5.06 -21.85 24.20
C LYS A 10 4.56 -22.04 22.77
N SER A 11 5.23 -21.48 21.77
CA SER A 11 4.88 -21.66 20.36
C SER A 11 5.18 -23.07 19.86
N ALA A 12 6.28 -23.70 20.27
CA ALA A 12 6.60 -25.07 19.91
C ALA A 12 5.63 -26.09 20.51
N ASN A 13 5.26 -25.91 21.77
CA ASN A 13 4.30 -26.79 22.46
C ASN A 13 2.85 -26.60 21.98
N TYR A 14 2.53 -25.47 21.38
CA TYR A 14 1.18 -25.19 20.90
C TYR A 14 0.71 -26.18 19.82
N GLY A 15 1.62 -26.63 18.95
CA GLY A 15 1.34 -27.61 17.91
C GLY A 15 1.06 -29.03 18.47
N GLU A 16 1.88 -29.47 19.43
CA GLU A 16 1.74 -30.78 20.06
C GLU A 16 0.47 -30.86 20.95
N GLU A 17 0.25 -29.84 21.77
CA GLU A 17 -0.97 -29.76 22.58
C GLU A 17 -2.25 -29.69 21.74
N ARG A 18 -2.16 -29.12 20.53
CA ARG A 18 -3.29 -29.05 19.60
C ARG A 18 -3.66 -30.39 18.99
N VAL A 19 -2.71 -31.28 18.75
CA VAL A 19 -2.95 -32.61 18.20
C VAL A 19 -3.59 -33.53 19.27
N ASP A 20 -3.08 -33.48 20.49
CA ASP A 20 -3.54 -34.32 21.58
C ASP A 20 -4.84 -33.82 22.23
N SER A 21 -5.17 -32.57 22.04
CA SER A 21 -6.33 -31.93 22.68
C SER A 21 -7.46 -31.60 21.75
N LEU A 22 -7.53 -32.18 20.55
CA LEU A 22 -8.75 -32.00 19.74
C LEU A 22 -10.00 -32.43 20.56
N PRO A 23 -10.57 -31.53 21.31
CA PRO A 23 -11.56 -31.85 22.29
C PRO A 23 -12.90 -31.33 21.87
N PHE A 24 -13.19 -31.45 20.59
CA PHE A 24 -14.47 -30.98 20.05
C PHE A 24 -15.69 -31.70 20.66
N ASN A 25 -15.43 -32.63 21.56
CA ASN A 25 -16.47 -33.43 22.18
C ASN A 25 -17.00 -32.90 23.52
N THR A 26 -16.35 -31.91 24.13
CA THR A 26 -16.84 -31.28 25.38
C THR A 26 -16.75 -29.76 25.30
N PRO A 27 -17.86 -29.04 25.62
CA PRO A 27 -17.88 -27.58 25.62
C PRO A 27 -16.75 -26.94 26.44
N GLU A 28 -16.47 -27.46 27.62
CA GLU A 28 -15.44 -26.98 28.56
C GLU A 28 -14.04 -27.03 27.95
N LYS A 29 -13.69 -28.13 27.27
CA LYS A 29 -12.40 -28.25 26.60
C LYS A 29 -12.32 -27.34 25.35
N SER A 30 -13.44 -27.18 24.66
CA SER A 30 -13.53 -26.28 23.50
C SER A 30 -13.32 -24.83 23.89
N ASP A 31 -13.93 -24.38 24.98
CA ASP A 31 -13.80 -23.00 25.46
C ASP A 31 -12.38 -22.71 25.96
N ARG A 32 -11.82 -23.61 26.76
CA ARG A 32 -10.42 -23.52 27.19
C ARG A 32 -9.44 -23.47 26.03
N TYR A 33 -9.68 -24.25 24.99
CA TYR A 33 -8.87 -24.25 23.78
C TYR A 33 -8.94 -22.90 23.04
N ARG A 34 -10.12 -22.32 22.92
CA ARG A 34 -10.34 -21.10 22.15
C ARG A 34 -9.82 -19.84 22.82
N THR A 35 -9.95 -19.72 24.13
CA THR A 35 -9.71 -18.47 24.84
C THR A 35 -8.37 -18.42 25.58
N GLU A 36 -7.92 -19.52 26.15
CA GLU A 36 -6.74 -19.55 27.02
C GLU A 36 -5.42 -19.87 26.28
N ARG A 37 -5.51 -20.45 25.09
CA ARG A 37 -4.33 -20.97 24.37
C ARG A 37 -3.91 -20.17 23.15
N PHE A 38 -4.77 -19.31 22.65
CA PHE A 38 -4.43 -18.46 21.52
C PHE A 38 -3.69 -17.22 22.00
N SER A 39 -2.39 -17.15 21.72
CA SER A 39 -1.55 -16.02 22.12
C SER A 39 -1.50 -14.88 21.10
N GLY A 40 -2.05 -15.09 19.90
CA GLY A 40 -1.93 -14.15 18.80
C GLY A 40 -0.50 -14.06 18.23
N ALA A 41 -0.34 -13.22 17.22
CA ALA A 41 0.94 -12.96 16.57
C ALA A 41 1.47 -11.55 16.80
N ILE A 42 0.68 -10.67 17.42
CA ILE A 42 1.09 -9.29 17.73
C ILE A 42 2.20 -9.33 18.79
N GLY A 43 3.26 -8.56 18.53
CA GLY A 43 4.45 -8.50 19.38
C GLY A 43 5.52 -9.54 19.05
N LEU A 44 5.31 -10.38 18.03
CA LEU A 44 6.33 -11.26 17.48
C LEU A 44 7.07 -10.58 16.33
N ASN A 45 8.31 -11.01 16.08
CA ASN A 45 8.99 -10.64 14.84
C ASN A 45 8.53 -11.56 13.72
N TRP A 46 7.77 -11.06 12.77
CA TRP A 46 7.15 -11.90 11.74
C TRP A 46 8.13 -12.44 10.70
N PHE A 47 9.28 -11.81 10.52
CA PHE A 47 10.34 -12.40 9.71
C PHE A 47 11.06 -13.55 10.45
N ASP A 48 11.42 -13.34 11.71
CA ASP A 48 12.14 -14.34 12.49
C ASP A 48 11.29 -15.59 12.79
N CYS A 49 9.96 -15.42 12.84
CA CYS A 49 9.01 -16.52 13.02
C CYS A 49 8.64 -17.26 11.72
N ASP A 50 9.09 -16.77 10.55
CA ASP A 50 8.75 -17.37 9.25
C ASP A 50 9.96 -18.05 8.59
N PRO A 51 10.22 -19.34 8.90
CA PRO A 51 11.32 -20.08 8.28
C PRO A 51 11.13 -20.30 6.78
N THR A 52 9.90 -20.16 6.26
CA THR A 52 9.64 -20.30 4.83
C THR A 52 10.08 -19.05 4.09
N LEU A 53 9.75 -17.88 4.61
CA LEU A 53 10.22 -16.61 4.05
C LEU A 53 11.74 -16.51 4.10
N GLN A 54 12.37 -16.84 5.23
CA GLN A 54 13.83 -16.84 5.36
C GLN A 54 14.49 -17.77 4.32
N ARG A 55 13.95 -18.98 4.14
CA ARG A 55 14.45 -19.93 3.13
C ARG A 55 14.26 -19.40 1.70
N SER A 56 13.15 -18.75 1.43
CA SER A 56 12.91 -18.12 0.13
C SER A 56 13.92 -17.01 -0.14
N MET A 57 14.21 -16.18 0.85
CA MET A 57 15.22 -15.13 0.69
C MET A 57 16.62 -15.71 0.43
N ARG A 58 17.02 -16.77 1.15
CA ARG A 58 18.28 -17.48 0.88
C ARG A 58 18.34 -18.17 -0.49
N TYR A 59 17.20 -18.43 -1.11
CA TYR A 59 17.13 -18.96 -2.48
C TYR A 59 17.34 -17.88 -3.55
N TYR A 60 16.75 -16.69 -3.35
CA TYR A 60 16.80 -15.61 -4.32
C TYR A 60 18.00 -14.66 -4.18
N LEU A 61 18.65 -14.64 -3.04
CA LEU A 61 19.82 -13.83 -2.73
C LEU A 61 21.04 -14.71 -2.57
N ASN A 62 22.20 -14.26 -3.03
CA ASN A 62 23.45 -14.91 -2.70
C ASN A 62 23.84 -14.67 -1.22
N GLU A 63 24.90 -15.27 -0.73
CA GLU A 63 25.27 -15.23 0.69
C GLU A 63 25.61 -13.82 1.19
N ASP A 64 26.29 -13.02 0.39
CA ASP A 64 26.65 -11.63 0.72
C ASP A 64 25.40 -10.74 0.72
N GLU A 65 24.55 -10.89 -0.30
CA GLU A 65 23.26 -10.18 -0.42
C GLU A 65 22.32 -10.52 0.75
N TYR A 66 22.23 -11.81 1.10
CA TYR A 66 21.43 -12.25 2.23
C TYR A 66 21.96 -11.71 3.56
N THR A 67 23.27 -11.75 3.77
CA THR A 67 23.92 -11.20 4.98
C THR A 67 23.63 -9.71 5.15
N TRP A 68 23.57 -8.97 4.05
CA TRP A 68 23.16 -7.57 4.06
C TRP A 68 21.66 -7.39 4.34
N ALA A 69 20.82 -8.26 3.79
CA ALA A 69 19.38 -8.17 3.83
C ALA A 69 18.75 -8.66 5.16
N GLU A 70 19.28 -9.74 5.73
CA GLU A 70 18.71 -10.43 6.90
C GLU A 70 18.42 -9.50 8.09
N PRO A 71 19.37 -8.66 8.58
CA PRO A 71 19.09 -7.77 9.70
C PRO A 71 18.00 -6.73 9.36
N ARG A 72 17.92 -6.27 8.11
CA ARG A 72 16.91 -5.32 7.65
C ARG A 72 15.52 -5.96 7.56
N LEU A 73 15.46 -7.20 7.10
CA LEU A 73 14.24 -7.99 7.07
C LEU A 73 13.74 -8.33 8.47
N SER A 74 14.66 -8.63 9.40
CA SER A 74 14.31 -8.85 10.81
C SER A 74 13.78 -7.56 11.46
N ASP A 75 14.42 -6.42 11.26
CA ASP A 75 13.93 -5.12 11.74
C ASP A 75 12.53 -4.79 11.16
N TYR A 76 12.31 -5.11 9.88
CA TYR A 76 11.02 -4.93 9.24
C TYR A 76 9.97 -5.91 9.77
N GLY A 77 10.34 -7.17 10.01
CA GLY A 77 9.47 -8.17 10.63
C GLY A 77 9.03 -7.77 12.04
N ALA A 78 9.93 -7.19 12.82
CA ALA A 78 9.63 -6.63 14.13
C ALA A 78 8.69 -5.40 14.04
N LEU A 79 8.89 -4.55 13.02
CA LEU A 79 8.01 -3.41 12.75
C LEU A 79 6.59 -3.89 12.39
N MET A 80 6.46 -4.90 11.52
CA MET A 80 5.18 -5.46 11.09
C MET A 80 4.42 -6.10 12.24
N GLY A 81 5.04 -7.05 12.95
CA GLY A 81 4.39 -7.79 14.03
C GLY A 81 4.21 -7.00 15.33
N GLY A 82 4.85 -5.84 15.46
CA GLY A 82 4.74 -4.95 16.62
C GLY A 82 3.91 -3.69 16.30
N PRO A 83 4.56 -2.53 16.10
CA PRO A 83 3.86 -1.24 15.99
C PRO A 83 2.83 -1.16 14.88
N ILE A 84 3.04 -1.83 13.74
CA ILE A 84 2.08 -1.78 12.63
C ILE A 84 0.87 -2.65 12.96
N ALA A 85 1.06 -3.87 13.46
CA ALA A 85 -0.05 -4.74 13.86
C ALA A 85 -0.93 -4.10 14.96
N GLU A 86 -0.32 -3.44 15.94
CA GLU A 86 -1.07 -2.70 16.97
C GLU A 86 -1.89 -1.55 16.36
N ARG A 87 -1.32 -0.82 15.40
CA ARG A 87 -2.00 0.30 14.75
C ARG A 87 -3.07 -0.13 13.75
N ALA A 88 -2.90 -1.28 13.11
CA ALA A 88 -3.87 -1.82 12.17
C ALA A 88 -5.22 -2.06 12.83
N GLU A 89 -5.24 -2.60 14.06
CA GLU A 89 -6.48 -2.73 14.84
C GLU A 89 -7.18 -1.38 15.11
N ILE A 90 -6.39 -0.31 15.32
CA ILE A 90 -6.93 1.03 15.53
C ILE A 90 -7.45 1.60 14.21
N THR A 91 -6.70 1.40 13.13
CA THR A 91 -7.05 1.88 11.79
C THR A 91 -8.35 1.24 11.31
N ASP A 92 -8.52 -0.08 11.51
CA ASP A 92 -9.73 -0.82 11.15
C ASP A 92 -10.99 -0.28 11.84
N LYS A 93 -10.86 0.12 13.11
CA LYS A 93 -11.95 0.73 13.89
C LYS A 93 -12.20 2.20 13.58
N ASN A 94 -11.31 2.85 12.84
CA ASN A 94 -11.38 4.28 12.50
C ASN A 94 -11.22 4.48 10.99
N PRO A 95 -12.22 4.09 10.18
CA PRO A 95 -12.16 4.19 8.73
C PRO A 95 -12.01 5.64 8.27
N PRO A 96 -11.48 5.86 7.06
CA PRO A 96 -11.40 7.20 6.46
C PRO A 96 -12.74 7.93 6.46
N GLN A 97 -12.72 9.23 6.68
CA GLN A 97 -13.90 10.08 6.71
C GLN A 97 -13.85 11.10 5.59
N LEU A 98 -14.99 11.33 4.93
CA LEU A 98 -15.11 12.36 3.92
C LEU A 98 -15.70 13.65 4.52
N VAL A 99 -14.92 14.72 4.54
CA VAL A 99 -15.40 16.08 4.73
C VAL A 99 -15.78 16.63 3.36
N LYS A 100 -17.05 16.51 3.02
CA LYS A 100 -17.54 16.88 1.69
C LYS A 100 -17.61 18.40 1.50
N TYR A 101 -18.10 19.12 2.50
CA TYR A 101 -18.30 20.56 2.43
C TYR A 101 -17.65 21.27 3.60
N ASP A 102 -17.13 22.45 3.35
CA ASP A 102 -16.72 23.35 4.42
C ASP A 102 -17.95 24.02 5.08
N ARG A 103 -17.72 24.83 6.12
CA ARG A 103 -18.79 25.56 6.82
C ARG A 103 -19.55 26.57 5.97
N TRP A 104 -19.06 26.86 4.76
CA TRP A 104 -19.67 27.79 3.82
C TRP A 104 -20.41 27.07 2.68
N GLY A 105 -20.37 25.74 2.66
CA GLY A 105 -21.00 24.91 1.64
C GLY A 105 -20.15 24.70 0.38
N HIS A 106 -18.87 25.10 0.39
CA HIS A 106 -17.99 24.79 -0.73
C HIS A 106 -17.57 23.32 -0.68
N ASP A 107 -17.56 22.67 -1.84
CA ASP A 107 -17.09 21.29 -1.97
C ASP A 107 -15.57 21.22 -1.77
N VAL A 108 -15.15 20.74 -0.61
CA VAL A 108 -13.74 20.54 -0.29
C VAL A 108 -13.31 19.10 -0.53
N SER A 109 -14.25 18.13 -0.54
CA SER A 109 -13.98 16.70 -0.75
C SER A 109 -12.65 16.26 -0.10
N GLU A 110 -12.46 16.56 1.18
CA GLU A 110 -11.26 16.20 1.93
C GLU A 110 -11.43 14.83 2.57
N VAL A 111 -10.44 13.97 2.43
CA VAL A 111 -10.40 12.66 3.08
C VAL A 111 -9.52 12.75 4.31
N ILE A 112 -10.08 12.44 5.46
CA ILE A 112 -9.37 12.38 6.73
C ILE A 112 -9.12 10.93 7.09
N ILE A 113 -7.86 10.55 7.18
CA ILE A 113 -7.41 9.24 7.66
C ILE A 113 -6.96 9.33 9.12
N SER A 114 -7.02 8.20 9.84
CA SER A 114 -6.63 8.13 11.25
C SER A 114 -5.15 8.44 11.47
N GLU A 115 -4.78 8.90 12.65
CA GLU A 115 -3.37 9.14 12.99
C GLU A 115 -2.56 7.84 13.03
N SER A 116 -3.20 6.70 13.33
CA SER A 116 -2.57 5.37 13.23
C SER A 116 -2.17 5.05 11.79
N ALA A 117 -3.07 5.27 10.82
CA ALA A 117 -2.76 5.07 9.39
C ALA A 117 -1.63 5.99 8.91
N LYS A 118 -1.65 7.27 9.31
CA LYS A 118 -0.55 8.20 8.99
C LYS A 118 0.77 7.78 9.61
N ALA A 119 0.77 7.27 10.84
CA ALA A 119 1.97 6.78 11.50
C ALA A 119 2.51 5.52 10.82
N THR A 120 1.65 4.59 10.42
CA THR A 120 2.03 3.42 9.62
C THR A 120 2.69 3.83 8.30
N LYS A 121 2.08 4.76 7.58
CA LYS A 121 2.62 5.30 6.32
C LYS A 121 4.02 5.91 6.51
N ARG A 122 4.22 6.73 7.56
CA ARG A 122 5.55 7.28 7.88
C ARG A 122 6.59 6.20 8.16
N ASP A 123 6.26 5.21 8.99
CA ASP A 123 7.18 4.12 9.30
C ASP A 123 7.54 3.29 8.06
N LEU A 124 6.58 3.04 7.17
CA LEU A 124 6.85 2.32 5.90
C LEU A 124 7.79 3.09 4.98
N VAL A 125 7.71 4.41 4.96
CA VAL A 125 8.61 5.27 4.18
C VAL A 125 10.01 5.34 4.80
N GLU A 126 10.09 5.56 6.11
CA GLU A 126 11.35 5.81 6.81
C GLU A 126 12.13 4.54 7.13
N ARG A 127 11.44 3.46 7.43
CA ARG A 127 12.01 2.20 7.96
C ARG A 127 11.72 0.99 7.07
N GLY A 128 10.79 1.14 6.12
CA GLY A 128 10.35 0.06 5.24
C GLY A 128 11.13 -0.01 3.94
N PHE A 129 10.85 -1.07 3.17
CA PHE A 129 11.48 -1.36 1.89
C PHE A 129 10.81 -0.64 0.69
N MET A 130 9.85 0.22 0.96
CA MET A 130 9.05 0.88 -0.08
C MET A 130 9.46 2.34 -0.32
N GLY A 131 10.35 2.87 0.52
CA GLY A 131 10.85 4.24 0.38
C GLY A 131 12.10 4.34 -0.51
N PRO A 132 12.38 5.52 -1.08
CA PRO A 132 13.55 5.75 -1.93
C PRO A 132 14.87 5.52 -1.19
N LYS A 133 14.94 5.84 0.09
CA LYS A 133 16.12 5.61 0.92
C LYS A 133 16.59 4.16 0.89
N PHE A 134 15.67 3.22 1.07
CA PHE A 134 15.99 1.81 1.04
C PHE A 134 16.49 1.39 -0.35
N ARG A 135 15.84 1.86 -1.42
CA ARG A 135 16.25 1.57 -2.80
C ARG A 135 17.69 1.98 -3.05
N HIS A 136 18.07 3.21 -2.65
CA HIS A 136 19.45 3.70 -2.80
C HIS A 136 20.45 2.90 -1.97
N GLU A 137 20.09 2.51 -0.75
CA GLU A 137 20.97 1.69 0.09
C GLU A 137 21.20 0.30 -0.54
N ALA A 138 20.17 -0.33 -1.08
CA ALA A 138 20.27 -1.63 -1.73
C ALA A 138 21.09 -1.54 -3.03
N GLU A 139 20.84 -0.53 -3.85
CA GLU A 139 21.60 -0.28 -5.09
C GLU A 139 23.08 -0.02 -4.79
N ALA A 140 23.38 0.80 -3.79
CA ALA A 140 24.77 1.06 -3.35
C ALA A 140 25.48 -0.18 -2.82
N ALA A 141 24.75 -1.11 -2.24
CA ALA A 141 25.26 -2.39 -1.76
C ALA A 141 25.29 -3.48 -2.87
N GLY A 142 24.77 -3.19 -4.06
CA GLY A 142 24.66 -4.17 -5.15
C GLY A 142 23.64 -5.28 -4.88
N VAL A 143 22.67 -5.04 -3.99
CA VAL A 143 21.65 -6.04 -3.61
C VAL A 143 20.38 -5.84 -4.46
N PRO A 144 19.81 -6.89 -5.08
CA PRO A 144 18.65 -6.78 -5.91
C PRO A 144 17.39 -6.40 -5.09
N THR A 145 16.72 -5.33 -5.47
CA THR A 145 15.54 -4.81 -4.77
C THR A 145 14.28 -5.65 -4.96
N GLY A 146 14.19 -6.44 -6.04
CA GLY A 146 13.02 -7.25 -6.38
C GLY A 146 12.62 -8.26 -5.29
N PRO A 147 13.51 -9.18 -4.88
CA PRO A 147 13.23 -10.13 -3.79
C PRO A 147 12.87 -9.45 -2.47
N LEU A 148 13.53 -8.34 -2.16
CA LEU A 148 13.29 -7.58 -0.93
C LEU A 148 11.92 -6.88 -0.94
N GLY A 149 11.53 -6.32 -2.08
CA GLY A 149 10.20 -5.75 -2.28
C GLY A 149 9.09 -6.81 -2.14
N MET A 150 9.33 -8.03 -2.66
CA MET A 150 8.39 -9.15 -2.49
C MET A 150 8.28 -9.58 -1.02
N ALA A 151 9.39 -9.69 -0.29
CA ALA A 151 9.39 -10.02 1.13
C ALA A 151 8.68 -8.93 1.96
N SER A 152 8.93 -7.68 1.65
CA SER A 152 8.25 -6.53 2.27
C SER A 152 6.75 -6.57 2.04
N GLY A 153 6.31 -6.76 0.79
CA GLY A 153 4.89 -6.89 0.47
C GLY A 153 4.25 -8.08 1.16
N TYR A 154 4.95 -9.23 1.21
CA TYR A 154 4.46 -10.42 1.91
C TYR A 154 4.21 -10.15 3.40
N LEU A 155 5.14 -9.50 4.10
CA LEU A 155 4.99 -9.18 5.51
C LEU A 155 3.89 -8.12 5.75
N LEU A 156 3.86 -7.06 4.94
CA LEU A 156 2.87 -5.99 5.08
C LEU A 156 1.44 -6.45 4.78
N ASN A 157 1.26 -7.31 3.78
CA ASN A 157 -0.06 -7.81 3.38
C ASN A 157 -0.72 -8.72 4.41
N GLN A 158 -0.01 -9.18 5.42
CA GLN A 158 -0.57 -9.98 6.50
C GLN A 158 -1.41 -9.15 7.46
N GLU A 159 -1.19 -7.82 7.51
CA GLU A 159 -1.89 -6.95 8.43
C GLU A 159 -2.52 -5.72 7.74
N GLU A 160 -1.77 -5.04 6.88
CA GLU A 160 -2.16 -3.75 6.29
C GLU A 160 -2.20 -3.80 4.76
N ILE A 161 -3.07 -4.66 4.22
CA ILE A 161 -3.26 -4.81 2.76
C ILE A 161 -3.68 -3.50 2.10
N GLY A 162 -4.46 -2.67 2.76
CA GLY A 162 -4.89 -1.37 2.25
C GLY A 162 -3.71 -0.42 2.06
N MET A 163 -2.79 -0.39 3.02
CA MET A 163 -1.57 0.42 2.94
C MET A 163 -0.61 -0.13 1.88
N SER A 164 -0.51 -1.45 1.75
CA SER A 164 0.29 -2.09 0.71
C SER A 164 -0.19 -1.68 -0.70
N CYS A 165 -1.49 -1.59 -0.91
CA CYS A 165 -2.06 -1.13 -2.18
C CYS A 165 -1.66 0.33 -2.46
N ALA A 166 -1.76 1.21 -1.48
CA ALA A 166 -1.40 2.62 -1.62
C ALA A 166 0.09 2.81 -1.95
N MET A 167 0.96 2.11 -1.21
CA MET A 167 2.42 2.17 -1.41
C MET A 167 2.86 1.55 -2.75
N GLY A 168 2.23 0.43 -3.15
CA GLY A 168 2.54 -0.24 -4.40
C GLY A 168 2.12 0.54 -5.66
N ALA A 169 1.14 1.42 -5.55
CA ALA A 169 0.70 2.25 -6.67
C ALA A 169 1.75 3.29 -7.10
N ASP A 170 2.58 3.76 -6.18
CA ASP A 170 3.61 4.77 -6.50
C ASP A 170 4.61 4.25 -7.53
N ALA A 171 5.34 3.20 -7.20
CA ALA A 171 6.43 2.69 -8.03
C ALA A 171 5.91 1.99 -9.30
N GLY A 172 4.87 1.17 -9.16
CA GLY A 172 4.37 0.34 -10.26
C GLY A 172 3.54 1.09 -11.29
N MET A 173 2.86 2.15 -10.90
CA MET A 173 1.89 2.82 -11.77
C MET A 173 2.25 4.26 -12.08
N VAL A 174 2.52 5.08 -11.09
CA VAL A 174 2.74 6.51 -11.32
C VAL A 174 4.20 6.79 -11.69
N GLU A 175 5.15 6.34 -10.88
CA GLU A 175 6.57 6.57 -11.11
C GLU A 175 7.01 6.04 -12.50
N ALA A 176 6.71 4.77 -12.80
CA ALA A 176 7.12 4.14 -14.06
C ALA A 176 6.47 4.80 -15.29
N GLN A 177 5.18 5.14 -15.22
CA GLN A 177 4.49 5.77 -16.35
C GLN A 177 4.90 7.23 -16.52
N VAL A 178 5.08 7.97 -15.45
CA VAL A 178 5.57 9.36 -15.52
C VAL A 178 6.98 9.39 -16.08
N ALA A 179 7.89 8.54 -15.62
CA ALA A 179 9.26 8.46 -16.12
C ALA A 179 9.33 8.12 -17.61
N GLN A 180 8.39 7.32 -18.10
CA GLN A 180 8.41 6.87 -19.50
C GLN A 180 7.66 7.80 -20.45
N PHE A 181 6.56 8.42 -20.05
CA PHE A 181 5.60 9.04 -20.95
C PHE A 181 5.32 10.52 -20.69
N ALA A 182 5.62 11.05 -19.51
CA ALA A 182 5.33 12.45 -19.20
C ALA A 182 6.35 13.41 -19.82
N PRO A 183 5.97 14.67 -20.10
CA PRO A 183 6.91 15.72 -20.49
C PRO A 183 7.99 15.93 -19.39
N PRO A 184 9.20 16.39 -19.77
CA PRO A 184 10.32 16.51 -18.82
C PRO A 184 10.03 17.35 -17.57
N ASP A 185 9.29 18.44 -17.71
CA ASP A 185 8.90 19.32 -16.60
C ASP A 185 7.90 18.67 -15.62
N ILE A 186 7.09 17.77 -16.12
CA ILE A 186 6.16 16.95 -15.31
C ILE A 186 6.93 15.81 -14.65
N GLN A 187 7.86 15.17 -15.37
CA GLN A 187 8.74 14.17 -14.79
C GLN A 187 9.49 14.75 -13.59
N GLU A 188 10.17 15.87 -13.77
CA GLU A 188 10.89 16.54 -12.68
C GLU A 188 9.97 16.86 -11.49
N TYR A 189 8.79 17.43 -11.76
CA TYR A 189 7.83 17.80 -10.73
C TYR A 189 7.32 16.63 -9.89
N VAL A 190 6.98 15.50 -10.53
CA VAL A 190 6.40 14.35 -9.85
C VAL A 190 7.48 13.47 -9.23
N LEU A 191 8.52 13.11 -10.02
CA LEU A 191 9.53 12.17 -9.58
C LEU A 191 10.38 12.72 -8.44
N SER A 192 10.68 14.03 -8.45
CA SER A 192 11.41 14.66 -7.33
C SER A 192 10.65 14.57 -6.00
N ARG A 193 9.33 14.62 -6.02
CA ARG A 193 8.49 14.48 -4.82
C ARG A 193 8.38 13.06 -4.33
N ILE A 194 8.34 12.09 -5.22
CA ILE A 194 8.41 10.67 -4.87
C ILE A 194 9.80 10.38 -4.30
N GLU A 195 10.85 10.84 -4.95
CA GLU A 195 12.24 10.62 -4.57
C GLU A 195 12.61 11.27 -3.23
N SER A 196 12.05 12.42 -2.92
CA SER A 196 12.22 13.07 -1.61
C SER A 196 11.43 12.40 -0.47
N GLY A 197 10.54 11.47 -0.79
CA GLY A 197 9.62 10.86 0.15
C GLY A 197 8.35 11.66 0.43
N GLU A 198 8.21 12.86 -0.13
CA GLU A 198 7.02 13.72 0.06
C GLU A 198 5.75 13.04 -0.44
N TRP A 199 5.81 12.34 -1.59
CA TRP A 199 4.68 11.68 -2.22
C TRP A 199 4.70 10.16 -2.14
N VAL A 200 5.49 9.57 -1.28
CA VAL A 200 5.44 8.11 -1.08
C VAL A 200 4.10 7.70 -0.47
N GLY A 201 3.42 6.73 -1.08
CA GLY A 201 2.06 6.34 -0.73
C GLY A 201 1.00 7.41 -1.01
N ALA A 202 1.31 8.43 -1.83
CA ALA A 202 0.43 9.55 -2.11
C ALA A 202 -0.12 9.53 -3.55
N THR A 203 -0.09 8.38 -4.22
CA THR A 203 -0.60 8.24 -5.58
C THR A 203 -1.69 7.19 -5.70
N GLY A 204 -2.39 7.17 -6.81
CA GLY A 204 -3.46 6.20 -7.06
C GLY A 204 -3.78 6.03 -8.54
N GLN A 205 -4.65 5.04 -8.83
CA GLN A 205 -5.12 4.77 -10.18
C GLN A 205 -6.65 4.68 -10.22
N PHE A 206 -7.28 5.36 -11.18
CA PHE A 206 -8.73 5.39 -11.33
C PHE A 206 -9.12 4.94 -12.74
N PHE A 207 -9.39 3.67 -12.89
CA PHE A 207 -9.71 3.05 -14.17
C PHE A 207 -11.18 2.67 -14.27
N THR A 208 -11.70 1.99 -13.23
CA THR A 208 -13.05 1.44 -13.19
C THR A 208 -14.12 2.53 -13.23
N GLU A 209 -15.19 2.23 -13.96
CA GLU A 209 -16.44 3.02 -14.02
C GLU A 209 -17.64 2.12 -13.71
N ARG A 210 -18.83 2.68 -13.63
CA ARG A 210 -20.06 1.89 -13.44
C ARG A 210 -20.33 0.94 -14.62
N THR A 211 -19.85 1.32 -15.79
CA THR A 211 -20.03 0.59 -17.05
C THR A 211 -19.01 -0.51 -17.27
N GLY A 212 -17.90 -0.56 -16.49
CA GLY A 212 -16.92 -1.58 -16.63
C GLY A 212 -15.71 -1.43 -15.70
N GLY A 213 -15.11 -2.56 -15.36
CA GLY A 213 -13.89 -2.66 -14.56
C GLY A 213 -13.00 -3.75 -15.14
N SER A 214 -13.45 -5.01 -15.15
CA SER A 214 -12.75 -6.09 -15.86
C SER A 214 -12.78 -5.90 -17.37
N ASP A 215 -13.89 -5.38 -17.92
CA ASP A 215 -13.96 -4.87 -19.29
C ASP A 215 -13.98 -3.33 -19.26
N LEU A 216 -12.89 -2.72 -19.70
CA LEU A 216 -12.75 -1.27 -19.84
C LEU A 216 -13.16 -0.76 -21.24
N GLY A 217 -13.69 -1.61 -22.10
CA GLY A 217 -14.18 -1.22 -23.42
C GLY A 217 -15.31 -0.20 -23.35
N GLY A 218 -16.19 -0.34 -22.35
CA GLY A 218 -17.32 0.56 -22.11
C GLY A 218 -17.01 1.82 -21.31
N LEU A 219 -15.74 2.24 -21.20
CA LEU A 219 -15.34 3.44 -20.46
C LEU A 219 -15.99 4.71 -21.06
N GLU A 220 -16.66 5.49 -20.22
CA GLU A 220 -17.44 6.69 -20.59
C GLU A 220 -16.70 8.00 -20.33
N SER A 221 -15.65 8.00 -19.47
CA SER A 221 -14.86 9.20 -19.21
C SER A 221 -14.21 9.70 -20.50
N THR A 222 -14.40 10.99 -20.79
CA THR A 222 -13.87 11.66 -21.99
C THR A 222 -12.71 12.57 -21.65
N ALA A 223 -11.82 12.76 -22.61
CA ALA A 223 -10.72 13.70 -22.55
C ALA A 223 -10.75 14.64 -23.74
N THR A 224 -10.73 15.96 -23.50
CA THR A 224 -10.75 17.00 -24.51
C THR A 224 -9.46 17.81 -24.42
N PRO A 225 -8.75 18.10 -25.53
CA PRO A 225 -7.56 18.93 -25.53
C PRO A 225 -7.85 20.33 -24.99
N ASN A 226 -6.90 20.89 -24.23
CA ASN A 226 -6.96 22.24 -23.68
C ASN A 226 -5.53 22.84 -23.63
N GLY A 227 -5.07 23.39 -24.77
CA GLY A 227 -3.69 23.83 -24.90
C GLY A 227 -2.72 22.65 -24.71
N ASP A 228 -1.78 22.79 -23.80
CA ASP A 228 -0.79 21.76 -23.46
C ASP A 228 -1.31 20.73 -22.43
N SER A 229 -2.58 20.80 -22.11
CA SER A 229 -3.22 19.93 -21.12
C SER A 229 -4.52 19.30 -21.67
N TRP A 230 -5.21 18.54 -20.81
CA TRP A 230 -6.47 17.89 -21.12
C TRP A 230 -7.51 18.20 -20.07
N ILE A 231 -8.76 18.32 -20.48
CA ILE A 231 -9.91 18.36 -19.59
C ILE A 231 -10.55 16.98 -19.60
N LEU A 232 -10.56 16.32 -18.44
CA LEU A 232 -11.23 15.05 -18.23
C LEU A 232 -12.61 15.29 -17.64
N ASN A 233 -13.62 14.64 -18.22
CA ASN A 233 -14.98 14.63 -17.70
C ASN A 233 -15.42 13.18 -17.55
N GLY A 234 -15.85 12.80 -16.35
CA GLY A 234 -16.29 11.44 -16.09
C GLY A 234 -16.47 11.16 -14.62
N PHE A 235 -16.80 9.92 -14.34
CA PHE A 235 -17.03 9.42 -13.00
C PHE A 235 -16.27 8.10 -12.81
N LYS A 236 -15.41 8.03 -11.81
CA LYS A 236 -14.67 6.81 -11.47
C LYS A 236 -15.28 6.12 -10.26
N TRP A 237 -15.24 4.80 -10.30
CA TRP A 237 -15.64 3.91 -9.24
C TRP A 237 -14.42 3.10 -8.76
N PHE A 238 -14.42 2.63 -7.52
CA PHE A 238 -13.27 1.93 -6.97
C PHE A 238 -11.98 2.75 -7.01
N ALA A 239 -12.06 4.02 -6.71
CA ALA A 239 -10.93 4.92 -6.63
C ALA A 239 -10.26 4.80 -5.26
N SER A 240 -9.12 4.13 -5.18
CA SER A 240 -8.35 3.95 -3.96
C SER A 240 -7.45 5.16 -3.68
N ASN A 241 -7.02 5.32 -2.40
CA ASN A 241 -6.04 6.32 -1.99
C ASN A 241 -6.42 7.77 -2.37
N LEU A 242 -7.69 8.12 -2.16
CA LEU A 242 -8.25 9.44 -2.52
C LEU A 242 -7.67 10.62 -1.72
N ASP A 243 -6.95 10.36 -0.63
CA ASP A 243 -6.13 11.34 0.08
C ASP A 243 -4.82 11.67 -0.62
N GLY A 244 -4.44 10.89 -1.64
CA GLY A 244 -3.22 11.08 -2.45
C GLY A 244 -3.16 12.40 -3.23
N GLU A 245 -2.01 12.65 -3.85
CA GLU A 245 -1.69 13.91 -4.56
C GLU A 245 -1.67 13.77 -6.09
N ALA A 246 -1.39 12.56 -6.61
CA ALA A 246 -1.32 12.31 -8.05
C ALA A 246 -1.99 10.99 -8.43
N PHE A 247 -2.73 11.00 -9.54
CA PHE A 247 -3.53 9.86 -9.98
C PHE A 247 -3.33 9.58 -11.47
N VAL A 248 -3.21 8.32 -11.82
CA VAL A 248 -3.33 7.88 -13.21
C VAL A 248 -4.81 7.55 -13.47
N VAL A 249 -5.41 8.28 -14.38
CA VAL A 249 -6.85 8.20 -14.68
C VAL A 249 -7.05 7.82 -16.14
N LEU A 250 -7.83 6.78 -16.43
CA LEU A 250 -8.19 6.46 -17.81
C LEU A 250 -9.30 7.36 -18.32
N GLY A 251 -9.15 7.80 -19.58
CA GLY A 251 -10.16 8.54 -20.32
C GLY A 251 -10.09 8.23 -21.80
N LYS A 252 -11.13 8.51 -22.57
CA LYS A 252 -11.14 8.42 -24.04
C LYS A 252 -10.95 9.83 -24.62
N PRO A 253 -9.84 10.09 -25.36
CA PRO A 253 -9.73 11.30 -26.15
C PRO A 253 -10.88 11.43 -27.14
N LEU A 254 -11.33 12.64 -27.40
CA LEU A 254 -12.38 12.91 -28.38
C LEU A 254 -11.97 12.37 -29.76
N GLY A 255 -12.82 11.51 -30.34
CA GLY A 255 -12.54 10.85 -31.62
C GLY A 255 -11.72 9.56 -31.52
N ALA A 256 -11.31 9.13 -30.33
CA ALA A 256 -10.67 7.83 -30.13
C ALA A 256 -11.66 6.67 -30.40
N PRO A 257 -11.18 5.47 -30.77
CA PRO A 257 -12.03 4.30 -30.96
C PRO A 257 -12.88 3.98 -29.73
N ASP A 258 -14.13 3.61 -29.94
CA ASP A 258 -15.01 3.16 -28.87
C ASP A 258 -14.74 1.70 -28.50
N SER A 259 -13.56 1.49 -27.93
CA SER A 259 -13.06 0.20 -27.47
C SER A 259 -11.91 0.41 -26.49
N VAL A 260 -11.38 -0.67 -25.90
CA VAL A 260 -10.17 -0.65 -25.07
C VAL A 260 -8.98 0.08 -25.73
N LYS A 261 -8.88 0.02 -27.06
CA LYS A 261 -7.81 0.69 -27.82
C LYS A 261 -7.88 2.22 -27.80
N GLY A 262 -9.04 2.78 -27.47
CA GLY A 262 -9.22 4.23 -27.30
C GLY A 262 -8.91 4.74 -25.91
N ASN A 263 -8.71 3.86 -24.93
CA ASN A 263 -8.41 4.26 -23.56
C ASN A 263 -6.99 4.81 -23.46
N THR A 264 -6.86 5.96 -22.84
CA THR A 264 -5.59 6.65 -22.66
C THR A 264 -5.40 6.99 -21.18
N PRO A 265 -4.23 6.72 -20.59
CA PRO A 265 -3.92 7.15 -19.24
C PRO A 265 -3.55 8.64 -19.22
N PHE A 266 -4.07 9.33 -18.22
CA PHE A 266 -3.79 10.74 -17.93
C PHE A 266 -3.27 10.89 -16.51
N LEU A 267 -2.23 11.68 -16.33
CA LEU A 267 -1.80 12.11 -15.00
C LEU A 267 -2.70 13.26 -14.52
N VAL A 268 -3.34 13.06 -13.39
CA VAL A 268 -4.22 14.05 -12.75
C VAL A 268 -3.67 14.38 -11.38
N LEU A 269 -3.24 15.62 -11.18
CA LEU A 269 -2.80 16.12 -9.89
C LEU A 269 -3.99 16.58 -9.06
N LYS A 270 -4.00 16.32 -7.75
CA LYS A 270 -5.01 16.83 -6.82
C LYS A 270 -4.97 18.36 -6.74
N HIS A 271 -3.77 18.90 -6.66
CA HIS A 271 -3.52 20.33 -6.77
C HIS A 271 -2.69 20.62 -8.03
N ARG A 272 -3.06 21.66 -8.76
CA ARG A 272 -2.30 22.10 -9.93
C ARG A 272 -0.97 22.68 -9.48
N ARG A 273 -0.05 22.85 -10.41
CA ARG A 273 1.30 23.39 -10.12
C ARG A 273 1.28 24.83 -9.57
N ASP A 274 0.21 25.57 -9.80
CA ASP A 274 -0.03 26.91 -9.22
C ASP A 274 -0.61 26.87 -7.80
N GLY A 275 -0.78 25.66 -7.22
CA GLY A 275 -1.36 25.43 -5.91
C GLY A 275 -2.89 25.42 -5.89
N SER A 276 -3.55 25.74 -7.00
CA SER A 276 -5.01 25.66 -7.07
C SER A 276 -5.49 24.22 -7.08
N ARG A 277 -6.62 23.98 -6.44
CA ARG A 277 -7.25 22.65 -6.44
C ARG A 277 -7.74 22.28 -7.83
N ASN A 278 -7.50 21.03 -8.24
CA ASN A 278 -8.05 20.49 -9.46
C ASN A 278 -9.53 20.12 -9.29
N GLY A 279 -10.24 19.90 -10.41
CA GLY A 279 -11.68 19.62 -10.44
C GLY A 279 -12.11 18.24 -9.92
N ILE A 280 -11.30 17.62 -9.07
CA ILE A 280 -11.61 16.32 -8.46
C ILE A 280 -12.63 16.51 -7.32
N ARG A 281 -13.74 15.78 -7.40
CA ARG A 281 -14.77 15.78 -6.37
C ARG A 281 -15.08 14.35 -5.92
N ILE A 282 -14.94 14.11 -4.64
CA ILE A 282 -15.26 12.81 -4.04
C ILE A 282 -16.74 12.80 -3.67
N ARG A 283 -17.50 11.82 -4.14
CA ARG A 283 -18.94 11.73 -3.86
C ARG A 283 -19.22 11.00 -2.56
N GLN A 284 -18.49 9.90 -2.32
CA GLN A 284 -18.56 9.08 -1.11
C GLN A 284 -17.29 8.24 -0.99
N LEU A 285 -17.02 7.73 0.19
CA LEU A 285 -16.03 6.72 0.49
C LEU A 285 -16.70 5.36 0.65
#